data_3c9efc42e0cf761866ede6a1c6f7505c
#
_entry.id   3c9efc42e0cf761866ede6a1c6f7505c
#
_cell.length_a   1.000
_cell.length_b   1.000
_cell.length_c   1.000
_cell.angle_alpha   90.00
_cell.angle_beta   90.00
_cell.angle_gamma   90.00
#
_symmetry.space_group_name_H-M   'P 1'
#
loop_
_entity.id
_entity.type
_entity.pdbx_description
1 polymer ?
#
loop_
_entity_poly.entity_id
_entity_poly.type
_entity_poly.pdbx_seq_one_letter_code
_entity_poly.pdbx_strand_id
1 'polypeptide(L)'
;MIKTSELIWQDTQHQMLFKLIDQIRDVPFDREILVKLQLYAEHHFNLEEAYMVELGYPHIREHVEVHDRFREELISMVEMPLDMDTTLQESLSTFLSEWLKLHVFGIDKEFESFVLKSNSK
;
A
#
# COMPACT_ATOMS: atom_id res chain seq x y z
N MET A 1 -11.89 9.16 -8.90
CA MET A 1 -11.18 8.80 -7.67
C MET A 1 -10.24 9.93 -7.27
N ILE A 2 -10.11 10.16 -5.98
CA ILE A 2 -9.27 11.24 -5.45
C ILE A 2 -7.79 10.97 -5.76
N LYS A 3 -7.11 12.00 -6.26
CA LYS A 3 -5.67 11.93 -6.52
C LYS A 3 -4.91 11.80 -5.20
N THR A 4 -3.97 10.85 -5.13
CA THR A 4 -3.22 10.55 -3.90
C THR A 4 -1.83 11.18 -3.87
N SER A 5 -1.28 11.56 -5.02
CA SER A 5 0.07 12.12 -5.13
C SER A 5 0.24 12.90 -6.42
N GLU A 6 1.09 13.92 -6.38
CA GLU A 6 1.53 14.64 -7.57
C GLU A 6 2.55 13.84 -8.38
N LEU A 7 3.15 12.81 -7.77
CA LEU A 7 4.04 11.89 -8.48
C LEU A 7 3.17 10.88 -9.21
N ILE A 8 3.18 10.92 -10.54
CA ILE A 8 2.28 10.10 -11.37
C ILE A 8 2.42 8.61 -11.06
N TRP A 9 3.66 8.11 -10.96
CA TRP A 9 3.90 6.71 -10.67
C TRP A 9 3.35 6.29 -9.31
N GLN A 10 3.52 7.15 -8.30
CA GLN A 10 3.05 6.87 -6.95
C GLN A 10 1.52 6.87 -6.89
N ASP A 11 0.89 7.87 -7.51
CA ASP A 11 -0.56 7.95 -7.57
C ASP A 11 -1.16 6.73 -8.27
N THR A 12 -0.61 6.35 -9.43
CA THR A 12 -1.09 5.19 -10.19
C THR A 12 -1.02 3.92 -9.36
N GLN A 13 0.07 3.72 -8.65
CA GLN A 13 0.24 2.53 -7.81
C GLN A 13 -0.67 2.54 -6.60
N HIS A 14 -0.89 3.71 -5.98
CA HIS A 14 -1.85 3.85 -4.88
C HIS A 14 -3.27 3.49 -5.34
N GLN A 15 -3.68 3.98 -6.52
CA GLN A 15 -5.00 3.69 -7.06
C GLN A 15 -5.20 2.18 -7.26
N MET A 16 -4.18 1.50 -7.77
CA MET A 16 -4.24 0.04 -7.96
C MET A 16 -4.35 -0.70 -6.62
N LEU A 17 -3.60 -0.26 -5.61
CA LEU A 17 -3.68 -0.86 -4.27
C LEU A 17 -5.08 -0.74 -3.69
N PHE A 18 -5.70 0.44 -3.78
CA PHE A 18 -7.08 0.64 -3.32
C PHE A 18 -8.07 -0.25 -4.07
N LYS A 19 -7.88 -0.39 -5.38
CA LYS A 19 -8.73 -1.25 -6.20
C LYS A 19 -8.66 -2.71 -5.76
N LEU A 20 -7.44 -3.22 -5.53
CA LEU A 20 -7.25 -4.59 -5.09
C LEU A 20 -7.85 -4.82 -3.69
N ILE A 21 -7.67 -3.86 -2.79
CA ILE A 21 -8.27 -3.92 -1.46
C ILE A 21 -9.79 -3.97 -1.54
N ASP A 22 -10.38 -3.17 -2.42
CA ASP A 22 -11.83 -3.16 -2.61
C ASP A 22 -12.35 -4.49 -3.16
N GLN A 23 -11.57 -5.15 -4.02
CA GLN A 23 -11.94 -6.45 -4.61
C GLN A 23 -12.00 -7.58 -3.58
N ILE A 24 -11.46 -7.39 -2.37
CA ILE A 24 -11.59 -8.37 -1.29
C ILE A 24 -13.07 -8.58 -0.93
N ARG A 25 -13.92 -7.59 -1.20
CA ARG A 25 -15.35 -7.65 -0.90
C ARG A 25 -16.17 -8.41 -1.95
N ASP A 26 -15.57 -8.77 -3.08
CA ASP A 26 -16.27 -9.44 -4.16
C ASP A 26 -16.82 -10.80 -3.73
N VAL A 27 -17.97 -11.17 -4.30
CA VAL A 27 -18.64 -12.44 -4.01
C VAL A 27 -18.81 -13.18 -5.31
N PRO A 28 -18.36 -14.44 -5.42
CA PRO A 28 -17.64 -15.20 -4.40
C PRO A 28 -16.23 -14.65 -4.15
N PHE A 29 -15.72 -14.84 -2.94
CA PHE A 29 -14.38 -14.39 -2.60
C PHE A 29 -13.32 -15.15 -3.41
N ASP A 30 -12.43 -14.40 -4.03
CA ASP A 30 -11.30 -14.96 -4.77
C ASP A 30 -10.02 -14.76 -3.96
N ARG A 31 -9.50 -15.84 -3.41
CA ARG A 31 -8.29 -15.81 -2.57
C ARG A 31 -7.07 -15.28 -3.34
N GLU A 32 -7.06 -15.39 -4.66
CA GLU A 32 -6.00 -14.86 -5.52
C GLU A 32 -5.86 -13.35 -5.38
N ILE A 33 -6.93 -12.66 -4.98
CA ILE A 33 -6.88 -11.21 -4.77
C ILE A 33 -5.88 -10.85 -3.65
N LEU A 34 -5.83 -11.65 -2.58
CA LEU A 34 -4.87 -11.42 -1.50
C LEU A 34 -3.43 -11.60 -1.98
N VAL A 35 -3.20 -12.62 -2.82
CA VAL A 35 -1.88 -12.88 -3.40
C VAL A 35 -1.48 -11.74 -4.32
N LYS A 36 -2.40 -11.29 -5.18
CA LYS A 36 -2.16 -10.16 -6.08
C LYS A 36 -1.84 -8.89 -5.31
N LEU A 37 -2.59 -8.63 -4.24
CA LEU A 37 -2.36 -7.47 -3.38
C LEU A 37 -0.97 -7.54 -2.74
N GLN A 38 -0.60 -8.70 -2.21
CA GLN A 38 0.72 -8.90 -1.60
C GLN A 38 1.84 -8.61 -2.59
N LEU A 39 1.75 -9.19 -3.79
CA LEU A 39 2.78 -9.02 -4.82
C LEU A 39 2.86 -7.57 -5.29
N TYR A 40 1.71 -6.93 -5.47
CA TYR A 40 1.68 -5.55 -5.93
C TYR A 40 2.20 -4.58 -4.85
N ALA A 41 1.81 -4.81 -3.60
CA ALA A 41 2.30 -3.99 -2.49
C ALA A 41 3.82 -4.11 -2.35
N GLU A 42 4.35 -5.33 -2.48
CA GLU A 42 5.80 -5.56 -2.42
C GLU A 42 6.52 -4.81 -3.54
N HIS A 43 6.00 -4.88 -4.75
CA HIS A 43 6.55 -4.14 -5.89
C HIS A 43 6.55 -2.63 -5.62
N HIS A 44 5.43 -2.11 -5.15
CA HIS A 44 5.28 -0.68 -4.85
C HIS A 44 6.25 -0.22 -3.75
N PHE A 45 6.30 -0.98 -2.65
CA PHE A 45 7.19 -0.63 -1.53
C PHE A 45 8.65 -0.69 -1.94
N ASN A 46 9.04 -1.71 -2.70
CA ASN A 46 10.42 -1.85 -3.18
C ASN A 46 10.83 -0.68 -4.06
N LEU A 47 9.94 -0.25 -4.96
CA LEU A 47 10.22 0.88 -5.83
C LEU A 47 10.36 2.17 -5.04
N GLU A 48 9.46 2.41 -4.10
CA GLU A 48 9.48 3.60 -3.26
C GLU A 48 10.74 3.64 -2.39
N GLU A 49 11.10 2.49 -1.80
CA GLU A 49 12.32 2.36 -0.98
C GLU A 49 13.58 2.57 -1.80
N ALA A 50 13.61 2.10 -3.04
CA ALA A 50 14.74 2.34 -3.94
C ALA A 50 14.92 3.83 -4.22
N TYR A 51 13.83 4.56 -4.44
CA TYR A 51 13.87 6.00 -4.61
C TYR A 51 14.37 6.71 -3.35
N MET A 52 13.92 6.26 -2.18
CA MET A 52 14.37 6.83 -0.90
C MET A 52 15.88 6.70 -0.73
N VAL A 53 16.43 5.54 -1.06
CA VAL A 53 17.88 5.30 -0.99
C VAL A 53 18.61 6.20 -1.98
N GLU A 54 18.15 6.23 -3.22
CA GLU A 54 18.80 7.01 -4.28
C GLU A 54 18.82 8.50 -3.96
N LEU A 55 17.74 9.03 -3.40
CA LEU A 55 17.61 10.45 -3.08
C LEU A 55 18.14 10.83 -1.70
N GLY A 56 18.54 9.85 -0.90
CA GLY A 56 19.02 10.10 0.46
C GLY A 56 17.94 10.62 1.41
N TYR A 57 16.75 10.03 1.33
CA TYR A 57 15.62 10.48 2.15
C TYR A 57 15.91 10.29 3.63
N PRO A 58 15.87 11.36 4.46
CA PRO A 58 16.29 11.26 5.86
C PRO A 58 15.37 10.43 6.75
N HIS A 59 14.12 10.25 6.38
CA HIS A 59 13.13 9.48 7.18
C HIS A 59 12.89 8.08 6.62
N ILE A 60 13.87 7.54 5.88
CA ILE A 60 13.73 6.23 5.24
C ILE A 60 13.46 5.11 6.24
N ARG A 61 14.15 5.11 7.39
CA ARG A 61 14.00 4.03 8.38
C ARG A 61 12.56 3.92 8.87
N GLU A 62 11.98 5.04 9.26
CA GLU A 62 10.60 5.10 9.76
C GLU A 62 9.60 4.67 8.70
N HIS A 63 9.82 5.10 7.45
CA HIS A 63 8.95 4.77 6.33
C HIS A 63 8.99 3.27 6.01
N VAL A 64 10.20 2.68 5.99
CA VAL A 64 10.37 1.24 5.76
C VAL A 64 9.73 0.42 6.87
N GLU A 65 9.84 0.85 8.13
CA GLU A 65 9.19 0.16 9.25
C GLU A 65 7.69 0.08 9.06
N VAL A 66 7.07 1.15 8.57
CA VAL A 66 5.63 1.16 8.28
C VAL A 66 5.29 0.18 7.17
N HIS A 67 6.09 0.16 6.08
CA HIS A 67 5.94 -0.82 5.00
C HIS A 67 6.04 -2.24 5.52
N ASP A 68 7.01 -2.51 6.40
CA ASP A 68 7.24 -3.85 6.94
C ASP A 68 6.05 -4.36 7.74
N ARG A 69 5.38 -3.48 8.49
CA ARG A 69 4.16 -3.85 9.22
C ARG A 69 3.05 -4.27 8.27
N PHE A 70 2.88 -3.54 7.17
CA PHE A 70 1.87 -3.89 6.18
C PHE A 70 2.20 -5.21 5.49
N ARG A 71 3.49 -5.42 5.16
CA ARG A 71 3.97 -6.67 4.60
C ARG A 71 3.62 -7.86 5.51
N GLU A 72 3.86 -7.73 6.81
CA GLU A 72 3.55 -8.78 7.79
C GLU A 72 2.06 -9.07 7.85
N GLU A 73 1.22 -8.03 7.83
CA GLU A 73 -0.23 -8.20 7.84
C GLU A 73 -0.71 -8.95 6.61
N LEU A 74 -0.19 -8.60 5.42
CA LEU A 74 -0.57 -9.28 4.19
C LEU A 74 -0.13 -10.74 4.19
N ILE A 75 1.08 -11.04 4.67
CA ILE A 75 1.58 -12.40 4.77
C ILE A 75 0.65 -13.22 5.66
N SER A 76 0.27 -12.69 6.82
CA SER A 76 -0.66 -13.35 7.73
C SER A 76 -1.99 -13.66 7.05
N MET A 77 -2.53 -12.71 6.29
CA MET A 77 -3.80 -12.91 5.60
C MET A 77 -3.72 -13.98 4.51
N VAL A 78 -2.62 -13.97 3.73
CA VAL A 78 -2.41 -14.97 2.67
C VAL A 78 -2.28 -16.37 3.24
N GLU A 79 -1.66 -16.50 4.41
CA GLU A 79 -1.41 -17.78 5.05
C GLU A 79 -2.60 -18.30 5.87
N MET A 80 -3.62 -17.48 6.11
CA MET A 80 -4.80 -17.89 6.87
C MET A 80 -5.55 -19.02 6.16
N PRO A 81 -5.77 -20.17 6.82
CA PRO A 81 -6.46 -21.30 6.22
C PRO A 81 -7.97 -21.16 6.38
N LEU A 82 -8.55 -20.01 6.08
CA LEU A 82 -9.93 -19.71 6.40
C LEU A 82 -10.87 -19.73 5.20
N ASP A 83 -12.08 -20.25 5.45
CA ASP A 83 -13.23 -19.96 4.63
C ASP A 83 -13.67 -18.54 5.00
N MET A 84 -13.48 -17.62 4.08
CA MET A 84 -13.76 -16.21 4.35
C MET A 84 -15.24 -15.91 4.12
N ASP A 85 -15.96 -15.56 5.19
CA ASP A 85 -17.34 -15.11 5.06
C ASP A 85 -17.39 -13.62 4.70
N THR A 86 -18.58 -13.14 4.37
CA THR A 86 -18.79 -11.74 3.95
C THR A 86 -18.37 -10.75 5.02
N THR A 87 -18.64 -11.06 6.29
CA THR A 87 -18.27 -10.19 7.41
C THR A 87 -16.77 -10.03 7.52
N LEU A 88 -16.03 -11.15 7.40
CA LEU A 88 -14.58 -11.13 7.45
C LEU A 88 -14.00 -10.39 6.24
N GLN A 89 -14.56 -10.61 5.04
CA GLN A 89 -14.15 -9.89 3.83
C GLN A 89 -14.26 -8.38 4.02
N GLU A 90 -15.39 -7.91 4.52
CA GLU A 90 -15.61 -6.49 4.77
C GLU A 90 -14.67 -5.95 5.82
N SER A 91 -14.43 -6.70 6.91
CA SER A 91 -13.51 -6.29 7.97
C SER A 91 -12.08 -6.14 7.45
N LEU A 92 -11.59 -7.10 6.68
CA LEU A 92 -10.25 -7.05 6.11
C LEU A 92 -10.11 -5.91 5.12
N SER A 93 -11.07 -5.74 4.23
CA SER A 93 -11.05 -4.67 3.24
C SER A 93 -11.05 -3.30 3.94
N THR A 94 -11.89 -3.13 4.95
CA THR A 94 -11.96 -1.87 5.71
C THR A 94 -10.66 -1.59 6.44
N PHE A 95 -10.10 -2.58 7.12
CA PHE A 95 -8.84 -2.43 7.85
C PHE A 95 -7.71 -2.00 6.91
N LEU A 96 -7.55 -2.70 5.79
CA LEU A 96 -6.49 -2.40 4.82
C LEU A 96 -6.71 -1.05 4.16
N SER A 97 -7.95 -0.71 3.83
CA SER A 97 -8.28 0.57 3.21
C SER A 97 -7.97 1.74 4.15
N GLU A 98 -8.34 1.64 5.43
CA GLU A 98 -8.05 2.68 6.41
C GLU A 98 -6.54 2.82 6.65
N TRP A 99 -5.83 1.69 6.75
CA TRP A 99 -4.38 1.71 6.89
C TRP A 99 -3.73 2.43 5.71
N LEU A 100 -4.16 2.06 4.50
CA LEU A 100 -3.57 2.65 3.29
C LEU A 100 -3.86 4.15 3.18
N LYS A 101 -5.08 4.58 3.54
CA LYS A 101 -5.42 6.01 3.56
C LYS A 101 -4.49 6.79 4.49
N LEU A 102 -4.27 6.30 5.70
CA LEU A 102 -3.37 6.95 6.65
C LEU A 102 -1.95 7.00 6.11
N HIS A 103 -1.52 5.95 5.44
CA HIS A 103 -0.18 5.87 4.86
C HIS A 103 0.00 6.84 3.68
N VAL A 104 -0.90 6.80 2.69
CA VAL A 104 -0.74 7.60 1.46
C VAL A 104 -0.95 9.09 1.71
N PHE A 105 -1.83 9.48 2.63
CA PHE A 105 -2.08 10.88 2.94
C PHE A 105 -1.24 11.40 4.10
N GLY A 106 -0.42 10.56 4.71
CA GLY A 106 0.48 10.91 5.80
C GLY A 106 1.93 10.75 5.41
N ILE A 107 2.49 9.57 5.70
CA ILE A 107 3.93 9.31 5.53
C ILE A 107 4.39 9.40 4.08
N ASP A 108 3.54 8.98 3.12
CA ASP A 108 3.86 9.11 1.69
C ASP A 108 3.88 10.56 1.24
N LYS A 109 3.06 11.43 1.85
CA LYS A 109 3.08 12.86 1.54
C LYS A 109 4.37 13.52 1.96
N GLU A 110 4.96 13.08 3.05
CA GLU A 110 6.28 13.57 3.48
C GLU A 110 7.34 13.22 2.45
N PHE A 111 7.32 12.00 1.94
CA PHE A 111 8.24 11.56 0.92
C PHE A 111 8.00 12.31 -0.40
N GLU A 112 6.74 12.46 -0.82
CA GLU A 112 6.37 13.24 -2.00
C GLU A 112 6.94 14.66 -1.93
N SER A 113 6.77 15.33 -0.80
CA SER A 113 7.30 16.68 -0.59
C SER A 113 8.81 16.72 -0.74
N PHE A 114 9.50 15.72 -0.21
CA PHE A 114 10.95 15.60 -0.33
C PHE A 114 11.37 15.46 -1.80
N VAL A 115 10.69 14.59 -2.56
CA VAL A 115 10.98 14.39 -3.99
C VAL A 115 10.78 15.66 -4.78
N LEU A 116 9.66 16.35 -4.55
CA LEU A 116 9.35 17.60 -5.27
C LEU A 116 10.37 18.68 -4.98
N LYS A 117 10.83 18.80 -3.76
CA LYS A 117 11.88 19.76 -3.39
C LYS A 117 13.22 19.40 -4.02
N SER A 118 13.53 18.10 -4.09
CA SER A 118 14.76 17.61 -4.72
C SER A 118 14.81 17.95 -6.20
N ASN A 119 13.66 17.97 -6.87
CA ASN A 119 13.55 18.24 -8.30
C ASN A 119 13.42 19.73 -8.62
N SER A 120 13.26 20.59 -7.64
CA SER A 120 12.99 22.00 -7.85
C SER A 120 14.24 22.89 -7.83
N LYS A 121 15.40 22.32 -8.02
CA LYS A 121 16.68 23.06 -8.03
C LYS A 121 16.84 23.94 -9.26
#